data_4a7bf50edd12452df608cc2a60717255
#
_entry.id   4a7bf50edd12452df608cc2a60717255
#
_cell.length_a   1.000
_cell.length_b   1.000
_cell.length_c   1.000
_cell.angle_alpha   90.00
_cell.angle_beta   90.00
_cell.angle_gamma   90.00
#
_symmetry.space_group_name_H-M   'P 1'
#
loop_
_entity.id
_entity.type
_entity.pdbx_description
1 polymer ?
#
loop_
_entity_poly.entity_id
_entity_poly.type
_entity_poly.pdbx_seq_one_letter_code
_entity_poly.pdbx_strand_id
1 'polypeptide(L)'
;MGFEILLKGNNMIRLLQGVWVALRISLISVVLSMAFGILLGMIMTSKNRIIQAVTRVYLEIVRIMPQLVLLFIVYFGATKAMAINMDAETVSIIVFVFWGTAEMADLVRGSLLSVPKIQYESSEALGLDQRQTYQYVIIPQIIRRMIPLSINL
;
A
#
# COMPACT_ATOMS: atom_id res chain seq x y z
N MET A 1 12.09 32.43 17.56
CA MET A 1 10.96 33.33 17.57
C MET A 1 9.98 33.10 16.42
N GLY A 2 9.73 31.83 16.05
CA GLY A 2 8.76 31.46 15.00
C GLY A 2 7.32 31.29 15.51
N PHE A 3 7.14 31.05 16.80
CA PHE A 3 5.82 30.77 17.38
C PHE A 3 4.86 31.96 17.36
N GLU A 4 5.37 33.19 17.37
CA GLU A 4 4.53 34.39 17.28
C GLU A 4 3.78 34.51 15.95
N ILE A 5 4.31 33.90 14.89
CA ILE A 5 3.66 33.87 13.57
C ILE A 5 2.39 33.02 13.62
N LEU A 6 2.38 31.94 14.40
CA LEU A 6 1.23 31.06 14.56
C LEU A 6 0.07 31.74 15.29
N LEU A 7 0.38 32.66 16.19
CA LEU A 7 -0.62 33.42 16.98
C LEU A 7 -1.18 34.63 16.23
N LYS A 8 -0.58 35.01 15.07
CA LYS A 8 -1.07 36.13 14.25
C LYS A 8 -2.21 35.71 13.34
N GLY A 9 -3.37 36.36 13.50
CA GLY A 9 -4.53 36.17 12.63
C GLY A 9 -5.04 34.71 12.60
N ASN A 10 -5.29 34.17 11.39
CA ASN A 10 -5.84 32.83 11.19
C ASN A 10 -4.79 31.76 10.92
N ASN A 11 -3.51 31.99 11.22
CA ASN A 11 -2.44 31.08 10.86
C ASN A 11 -2.55 29.72 11.58
N MET A 12 -2.96 29.72 12.85
CA MET A 12 -3.21 28.50 13.62
C MET A 12 -4.34 27.67 13.01
N ILE A 13 -5.43 28.32 12.59
CA ILE A 13 -6.57 27.65 11.96
C ILE A 13 -6.14 27.02 10.63
N ARG A 14 -5.38 27.75 9.82
CA ARG A 14 -4.83 27.23 8.55
C ARG A 14 -3.90 26.04 8.76
N LEU A 15 -3.06 26.09 9.80
CA LEU A 15 -2.20 24.96 10.16
C LEU A 15 -3.02 23.72 10.52
N LEU A 16 -4.03 23.89 11.39
CA LEU A 16 -4.90 22.78 11.79
C LEU A 16 -5.69 22.21 10.61
N GLN A 17 -6.17 23.06 9.71
CA GLN A 17 -6.82 22.62 8.48
C GLN A 17 -5.85 21.82 7.58
N GLY A 18 -4.61 22.28 7.43
CA GLY A 18 -3.58 21.54 6.67
C GLY A 18 -3.26 20.18 7.28
N VAL A 19 -3.12 20.11 8.61
CA VAL A 19 -2.94 18.86 9.35
C VAL A 19 -4.13 17.91 9.14
N TRP A 20 -5.35 18.44 9.20
CA TRP A 20 -6.56 17.64 8.96
C TRP A 20 -6.61 17.05 7.55
N VAL A 21 -6.30 17.86 6.54
CA VAL A 21 -6.23 17.38 5.14
C VAL A 21 -5.17 16.29 5.00
N ALA A 22 -3.97 16.49 5.56
CA ALA A 22 -2.89 15.50 5.53
C ALA A 22 -3.30 14.19 6.20
N LEU A 23 -3.94 14.25 7.38
CA LEU A 23 -4.44 13.07 8.08
C LEU A 23 -5.51 12.34 7.27
N ARG A 24 -6.45 13.06 6.67
CA ARG A 24 -7.50 12.47 5.84
C ARG A 24 -6.93 11.74 4.63
N ILE A 25 -6.03 12.39 3.88
CA ILE A 25 -5.34 11.79 2.74
C ILE A 25 -4.59 10.52 3.18
N SER A 26 -3.80 10.61 4.26
CA SER A 26 -3.01 9.49 4.75
C SER A 26 -3.87 8.30 5.17
N LEU A 27 -4.90 8.53 5.99
CA LEU A 27 -5.77 7.45 6.48
C LEU A 27 -6.50 6.74 5.35
N ILE A 28 -7.08 7.50 4.41
CA ILE A 28 -7.79 6.90 3.26
C ILE A 28 -6.79 6.11 2.41
N SER A 29 -5.63 6.69 2.10
CA SER A 29 -4.61 6.03 1.28
C SER A 29 -4.08 4.76 1.92
N VAL A 30 -3.79 4.77 3.22
CA VAL A 30 -3.29 3.59 3.94
C VAL A 30 -4.33 2.47 3.93
N VAL A 31 -5.58 2.76 4.27
CA VAL A 31 -6.65 1.74 4.30
C VAL A 31 -6.84 1.10 2.93
N LEU A 32 -6.93 1.92 1.88
CA LEU A 32 -7.10 1.43 0.51
C LEU A 32 -5.86 0.67 0.01
N SER A 33 -4.65 1.17 0.30
CA SER A 33 -3.39 0.51 -0.05
C SER A 33 -3.26 -0.85 0.62
N MET A 34 -3.63 -0.96 1.89
CA MET A 34 -3.63 -2.24 2.60
C MET A 34 -4.63 -3.22 1.97
N ALA A 35 -5.85 -2.79 1.70
CA ALA A 35 -6.86 -3.65 1.09
C ALA A 35 -6.44 -4.15 -0.30
N PHE A 36 -6.06 -3.25 -1.20
CA PHE A 36 -5.63 -3.61 -2.56
C PHE A 36 -4.28 -4.34 -2.57
N GLY A 37 -3.35 -3.95 -1.69
CA GLY A 37 -2.04 -4.58 -1.58
C GLY A 37 -2.11 -6.02 -1.07
N ILE A 38 -2.96 -6.32 -0.10
CA ILE A 38 -3.19 -7.69 0.36
C ILE A 38 -3.73 -8.55 -0.79
N LEU A 39 -4.74 -8.06 -1.50
CA LEU A 39 -5.33 -8.78 -2.63
C LEU A 39 -4.30 -9.01 -3.74
N LEU A 40 -3.59 -7.97 -4.14
CA LEU A 40 -2.56 -8.06 -5.18
C LEU A 40 -1.40 -8.97 -4.76
N GLY A 41 -0.93 -8.88 -3.51
CA GLY A 41 0.13 -9.72 -2.98
C GLY A 41 -0.22 -11.21 -3.00
N MET A 42 -1.47 -11.56 -2.69
CA MET A 42 -1.96 -12.92 -2.84
C MET A 42 -1.98 -13.37 -4.31
N ILE A 43 -2.44 -12.51 -5.22
CA ILE A 43 -2.44 -12.78 -6.67
C ILE A 43 -1.02 -13.02 -7.19
N MET A 44 -0.05 -12.28 -6.68
CA MET A 44 1.37 -12.40 -7.05
C MET A 44 2.01 -13.74 -6.67
N THR A 45 1.42 -14.50 -5.76
CA THR A 45 1.87 -15.87 -5.44
C THR A 45 1.34 -16.92 -6.42
N SER A 46 0.49 -16.53 -7.37
CA SER A 46 -0.02 -17.43 -8.42
C SER A 46 1.13 -18.01 -9.24
N LYS A 47 0.97 -19.27 -9.68
CA LYS A 47 1.91 -19.96 -10.58
C LYS A 47 1.83 -19.48 -12.04
N ASN A 48 0.88 -18.60 -12.37
CA ASN A 48 0.68 -18.08 -13.73
C ASN A 48 1.79 -17.09 -14.08
N ARG A 49 2.58 -17.41 -15.10
CA ARG A 49 3.72 -16.58 -15.57
C ARG A 49 3.29 -15.19 -16.07
N ILE A 50 2.09 -15.07 -16.64
CA ILE A 50 1.58 -13.80 -17.15
C ILE A 50 1.29 -12.88 -15.97
N ILE A 51 0.60 -13.38 -14.94
CA ILE A 51 0.31 -12.63 -13.71
C ILE A 51 1.61 -12.17 -13.05
N GLN A 52 2.59 -13.06 -12.92
CA GLN A 52 3.88 -12.72 -12.34
C GLN A 52 4.62 -11.64 -13.15
N ALA A 53 4.58 -11.71 -14.49
CA ALA A 53 5.23 -10.72 -15.33
C ALA A 53 4.57 -9.35 -15.20
N VAL A 54 3.24 -9.29 -15.31
CA VAL A 54 2.47 -8.03 -15.23
C VAL A 54 2.66 -7.37 -13.87
N THR A 55 2.52 -8.12 -12.78
CA THR A 55 2.69 -7.58 -11.43
C THR A 55 4.12 -7.14 -11.15
N ARG A 56 5.13 -7.86 -11.67
CA ARG A 56 6.53 -7.45 -11.56
C ARG A 56 6.78 -6.12 -12.27
N VAL A 57 6.31 -5.97 -13.50
CA VAL A 57 6.42 -4.71 -14.26
C VAL A 57 5.77 -3.56 -13.49
N TYR A 58 4.58 -3.78 -12.92
CA TYR A 58 3.92 -2.78 -12.08
C TYR A 58 4.79 -2.36 -10.88
N LEU A 59 5.33 -3.31 -10.12
CA LEU A 59 6.20 -3.02 -8.98
C LEU A 59 7.47 -2.27 -9.40
N GLU A 60 8.11 -2.68 -10.49
CA GLU A 60 9.33 -2.03 -10.99
C GLU A 60 9.06 -0.58 -11.41
N ILE A 61 7.97 -0.33 -12.14
CA ILE A 61 7.58 1.02 -12.56
C ILE A 61 7.34 1.91 -11.33
N VAL A 62 6.59 1.42 -10.35
CA VAL A 62 6.24 2.22 -9.16
C VAL A 62 7.48 2.53 -8.32
N ARG A 63 8.41 1.57 -8.17
CA ARG A 63 9.62 1.75 -7.36
C ARG A 63 10.68 2.62 -7.99
N ILE A 64 10.77 2.63 -9.33
CA ILE A 64 11.72 3.48 -10.05
C ILE A 64 11.30 4.95 -9.96
N MET A 65 10.01 5.23 -9.97
CA MET A 65 9.52 6.61 -9.97
C MET A 65 9.49 7.21 -8.57
N PRO A 66 10.16 8.37 -8.35
CA PRO A 66 9.97 9.12 -7.12
C PRO A 66 8.48 9.49 -6.95
N GLN A 67 7.96 9.26 -5.76
CA GLN A 67 6.54 9.45 -5.42
C GLN A 67 6.00 10.85 -5.79
N LEU A 68 6.83 11.90 -5.54
CA LEU A 68 6.48 13.27 -5.90
C LEU A 68 6.37 13.47 -7.41
N VAL A 69 7.26 12.83 -8.19
CA VAL A 69 7.24 12.89 -9.65
C VAL A 69 5.97 12.23 -10.18
N LEU A 70 5.60 11.06 -9.65
CA LEU A 70 4.37 10.38 -10.01
C LEU A 70 3.15 11.26 -9.73
N LEU A 71 3.11 11.95 -8.57
CA LEU A 71 2.04 12.89 -8.22
C LEU A 71 1.90 14.01 -9.25
N PHE A 72 3.00 14.64 -9.66
CA PHE A 72 2.97 15.69 -10.67
C PHE A 72 2.56 15.18 -12.04
N ILE A 73 3.03 14.00 -12.45
CA ILE A 73 2.63 13.39 -13.73
C ILE A 73 1.12 13.15 -13.75
N VAL A 74 0.55 12.60 -12.68
CA VAL A 74 -0.89 12.33 -12.61
C VAL A 74 -1.68 13.64 -12.53
N TYR A 75 -1.29 14.58 -11.68
CA TYR A 75 -2.01 15.85 -11.48
C TYR A 75 -2.06 16.69 -12.76
N PHE A 76 -0.92 16.94 -13.37
CA PHE A 76 -0.84 17.75 -14.59
C PHE A 76 -1.21 16.97 -15.85
N GLY A 77 -0.90 15.68 -15.88
CA GLY A 77 -1.20 14.82 -17.03
C GLY A 77 -2.70 14.55 -17.17
N ALA A 78 -3.40 14.24 -16.07
CA ALA A 78 -4.85 14.05 -16.10
C ALA A 78 -5.59 15.31 -16.58
N THR A 79 -5.18 16.47 -16.09
CA THR A 79 -5.78 17.75 -16.50
C THR A 79 -5.57 18.05 -17.99
N LYS A 80 -4.34 17.81 -18.49
CA LYS A 80 -4.02 18.12 -19.91
C LYS A 80 -4.53 17.06 -20.89
N ALA A 81 -4.40 15.77 -20.57
CA ALA A 81 -4.68 14.68 -21.50
C ALA A 81 -6.15 14.28 -21.53
N MET A 82 -6.84 14.37 -20.39
CA MET A 82 -8.22 13.89 -20.25
C MET A 82 -9.23 15.02 -20.05
N ALA A 83 -8.79 16.29 -19.98
CA ALA A 83 -9.62 17.45 -19.63
C ALA A 83 -10.43 17.26 -18.32
N ILE A 84 -9.93 16.41 -17.41
CA ILE A 84 -10.58 16.13 -16.13
C ILE A 84 -9.92 17.02 -15.08
N ASN A 85 -10.69 17.98 -14.56
CA ASN A 85 -10.26 18.80 -13.43
C ASN A 85 -10.44 18.01 -12.13
N MET A 86 -9.36 17.38 -11.67
CA MET A 86 -9.32 16.69 -10.38
C MET A 86 -8.70 17.63 -9.35
N ASP A 87 -9.28 17.66 -8.17
CA ASP A 87 -8.69 18.39 -7.04
C ASP A 87 -7.40 17.70 -6.54
N ALA A 88 -6.49 18.46 -5.98
CA ALA A 88 -5.19 17.98 -5.55
C ALA A 88 -5.28 16.87 -4.48
N GLU A 89 -6.32 16.90 -3.64
CA GLU A 89 -6.54 15.90 -2.61
C GLU A 89 -6.88 14.53 -3.22
N THR A 90 -7.81 14.50 -4.16
CA THR A 90 -8.21 13.26 -4.88
C THR A 90 -7.02 12.67 -5.63
N VAL A 91 -6.24 13.50 -6.34
CA VAL A 91 -5.04 13.02 -7.05
C VAL A 91 -4.02 12.46 -6.07
N SER A 92 -3.81 13.12 -4.92
CA SER A 92 -2.88 12.63 -3.89
C SER A 92 -3.31 11.27 -3.36
N ILE A 93 -4.59 11.07 -3.07
CA ILE A 93 -5.12 9.77 -2.62
C ILE A 93 -4.89 8.69 -3.69
N ILE A 94 -5.21 8.97 -4.96
CA ILE A 94 -5.02 8.01 -6.05
C ILE A 94 -3.55 7.59 -6.15
N VAL A 95 -2.64 8.56 -6.15
CA VAL A 95 -1.19 8.29 -6.29
C VAL A 95 -0.65 7.52 -5.09
N PHE A 96 -1.02 7.91 -3.87
CA PHE A 96 -0.57 7.21 -2.66
C PHE A 96 -1.17 5.81 -2.55
N VAL A 97 -2.43 5.61 -2.95
CA VAL A 97 -3.02 4.27 -3.03
C VAL A 97 -2.31 3.42 -4.07
N PHE A 98 -2.04 3.96 -5.25
CA PHE A 98 -1.33 3.24 -6.30
C PHE A 98 0.09 2.83 -5.85
N TRP A 99 0.83 3.75 -5.25
CA TRP A 99 2.17 3.50 -4.73
C TRP A 99 2.14 2.54 -3.54
N GLY A 100 1.33 2.81 -2.53
CA GLY A 100 1.21 2.00 -1.33
C GLY A 100 0.69 0.59 -1.59
N THR A 101 -0.16 0.40 -2.61
CA THR A 101 -0.61 -0.93 -3.07
C THR A 101 0.57 -1.77 -3.55
N ALA A 102 1.51 -1.18 -4.30
CA ALA A 102 2.69 -1.88 -4.79
C ALA A 102 3.58 -2.35 -3.62
N GLU A 103 3.88 -1.45 -2.68
CA GLU A 103 4.72 -1.76 -1.52
C GLU A 103 4.08 -2.82 -0.62
N MET A 104 2.79 -2.66 -0.31
CA MET A 104 2.06 -3.62 0.50
C MET A 104 1.94 -4.99 -0.19
N ALA A 105 1.74 -5.02 -1.51
CA ALA A 105 1.66 -6.27 -2.28
C ALA A 105 2.98 -7.06 -2.24
N ASP A 106 4.11 -6.38 -2.39
CA ASP A 106 5.41 -7.05 -2.32
C ASP A 106 5.71 -7.56 -0.91
N LEU A 107 5.33 -6.80 0.12
CA LEU A 107 5.42 -7.20 1.51
C LEU A 107 4.59 -8.46 1.82
N VAL A 108 3.34 -8.50 1.36
CA VAL A 108 2.44 -9.67 1.49
C VAL A 108 3.03 -10.87 0.77
N ARG A 109 3.44 -10.69 -0.49
CA ARG A 109 4.07 -11.75 -1.29
C ARG A 109 5.33 -12.29 -0.61
N GLY A 110 6.23 -11.40 -0.17
CA GLY A 110 7.46 -11.77 0.53
C GLY A 110 7.18 -12.54 1.81
N SER A 111 6.20 -12.10 2.59
CA SER A 111 5.77 -12.77 3.82
C SER A 111 5.20 -14.16 3.57
N LEU A 112 4.35 -14.31 2.53
CA LEU A 112 3.82 -15.62 2.12
C LEU A 112 4.93 -16.60 1.70
N LEU A 113 5.87 -16.14 0.88
CA LEU A 113 6.99 -16.96 0.40
C LEU A 113 8.02 -17.27 1.49
N SER A 114 8.05 -16.51 2.57
CA SER A 114 8.97 -16.73 3.70
C SER A 114 8.55 -17.86 4.64
N VAL A 115 7.33 -18.37 4.51
CA VAL A 115 6.87 -19.49 5.33
C VAL A 115 7.52 -20.77 4.85
N PRO A 116 8.27 -21.49 5.73
CA PRO A 116 8.93 -22.71 5.33
C PRO A 116 7.95 -23.80 4.88
N LYS A 117 8.33 -24.57 3.85
CA LYS A 117 7.50 -25.64 3.30
C LYS A 117 7.10 -26.68 4.35
N ILE A 118 7.98 -26.92 5.33
CA ILE A 118 7.71 -27.84 6.43
C ILE A 118 6.44 -27.49 7.22
N GLN A 119 6.02 -26.22 7.27
CA GLN A 119 4.78 -25.81 7.95
C GLN A 119 3.54 -26.35 7.24
N TYR A 120 3.57 -26.38 5.90
CA TYR A 120 2.50 -26.97 5.09
C TYR A 120 2.49 -28.50 5.25
N GLU A 121 3.65 -29.13 5.13
CA GLU A 121 3.82 -30.59 5.24
C GLU A 121 3.41 -31.10 6.65
N SER A 122 3.80 -30.39 7.70
CA SER A 122 3.40 -30.73 9.07
C SER A 122 1.92 -30.56 9.31
N SER A 123 1.29 -29.55 8.73
CA SER A 123 -0.14 -29.33 8.82
C SER A 123 -0.94 -30.46 8.14
N GLU A 124 -0.47 -30.91 6.97
CA GLU A 124 -1.04 -32.03 6.25
C GLU A 124 -0.89 -33.35 7.03
N ALA A 125 0.30 -33.55 7.63
CA ALA A 125 0.53 -34.74 8.49
C ALA A 125 -0.36 -34.78 9.73
N LEU A 126 -0.80 -33.62 10.24
CA LEU A 126 -1.78 -33.50 11.33
C LEU A 126 -3.24 -33.64 10.85
N GLY A 127 -3.47 -33.87 9.56
CA GLY A 127 -4.80 -34.05 8.98
C GLY A 127 -5.54 -32.75 8.74
N LEU A 128 -4.88 -31.59 8.77
CA LEU A 128 -5.49 -30.30 8.43
C LEU A 128 -5.72 -30.21 6.92
N ASP A 129 -6.93 -29.78 6.55
CA ASP A 129 -7.20 -29.41 5.16
C ASP A 129 -6.49 -28.11 4.77
N GLN A 130 -6.48 -27.77 3.49
CA GLN A 130 -5.81 -26.59 2.98
C GLN A 130 -6.33 -25.30 3.64
N ARG A 131 -7.64 -25.17 3.83
CA ARG A 131 -8.25 -24.01 4.46
C ARG A 131 -7.84 -23.88 5.93
N GLN A 132 -7.88 -24.98 6.68
CA GLN A 132 -7.44 -25.03 8.07
C GLN A 132 -5.94 -24.71 8.20
N THR A 133 -5.11 -25.25 7.33
CA THR A 133 -3.69 -24.94 7.28
C THR A 133 -3.45 -23.44 7.10
N TYR A 134 -4.12 -22.79 6.14
CA TYR A 134 -3.98 -21.34 5.97
C TYR A 134 -4.52 -20.58 7.17
N GLN A 135 -5.69 -20.91 7.66
CA GLN A 135 -6.38 -20.17 8.73
C GLN A 135 -5.65 -20.25 10.08
N TYR A 136 -5.17 -21.45 10.44
CA TYR A 136 -4.64 -21.70 11.79
C TYR A 136 -3.12 -21.67 11.87
N VAL A 137 -2.41 -21.93 10.76
CA VAL A 137 -0.95 -22.03 10.78
C VAL A 137 -0.29 -20.91 9.99
N ILE A 138 -0.70 -20.69 8.73
CA ILE A 138 0.03 -19.81 7.82
C ILE A 138 -0.31 -18.34 8.06
N ILE A 139 -1.59 -17.95 8.02
CA ILE A 139 -2.03 -16.56 8.18
C ILE A 139 -1.55 -15.94 9.50
N PRO A 140 -1.68 -16.59 10.68
CA PRO A 140 -1.18 -16.03 11.92
C PRO A 140 0.33 -15.74 11.92
N GLN A 141 1.12 -16.60 11.27
CA GLN A 141 2.56 -16.40 11.14
C GLN A 141 2.88 -15.22 10.21
N ILE A 142 2.17 -15.12 9.08
CA ILE A 142 2.33 -14.03 8.11
C ILE A 142 2.00 -12.69 8.77
N ILE A 143 0.86 -12.58 9.45
CA ILE A 143 0.44 -11.34 10.11
C ILE A 143 1.51 -10.86 11.10
N ARG A 144 2.04 -11.76 11.93
CA ARG A 144 3.11 -11.41 12.88
C ARG A 144 4.39 -10.90 12.22
N ARG A 145 4.71 -11.39 11.02
CA ARG A 145 5.86 -10.93 10.23
C ARG A 145 5.58 -9.61 9.51
N MET A 146 4.35 -9.42 9.06
CA MET A 146 3.94 -8.22 8.31
C MET A 146 3.83 -6.98 9.18
N ILE A 147 3.28 -7.09 10.42
CA ILE A 147 3.01 -5.95 11.29
C ILE A 147 4.24 -5.04 11.44
N PRO A 148 5.44 -5.52 11.86
CA PRO A 148 6.59 -4.63 12.03
C PRO A 148 7.09 -4.02 10.72
N LEU A 149 6.90 -4.70 9.60
CA LEU A 149 7.31 -4.20 8.29
C LEU A 149 6.32 -3.19 7.72
N SER A 150 5.01 -3.40 7.94
CA SER A 150 3.97 -2.49 7.45
C SER A 150 3.93 -1.15 8.20
N ILE A 151 4.48 -1.09 9.42
CA ILE A 151 4.60 0.18 10.16
C ILE A 151 5.66 1.10 9.53
N ASN A 152 6.60 0.54 8.79
CA ASN A 152 7.69 1.28 8.14
C ASN A 152 7.38 1.68 6.67
N LEU A 153 6.20 1.31 6.16
CA LEU A 153 5.72 1.72 4.85
C LEU A 153 5.04 3.10 4.94
#